data_7e65f270e42df1ff15b6aaa8fd5c3da8
#
_entry.id   7e65f270e42df1ff15b6aaa8fd5c3da8
#
_cell.length_a   1.000
_cell.length_b   1.000
_cell.length_c   1.000
_cell.angle_alpha   90.00
_cell.angle_beta   90.00
_cell.angle_gamma   90.00
#
_symmetry.space_group_name_H-M   'P 1'
#
loop_
_entity.id
_entity.type
_entity.pdbx_description
1 polymer ?
#
loop_
_entity_poly.entity_id
_entity_poly.type
_entity_poly.pdbx_seq_one_letter_code
_entity_poly.pdbx_strand_id
1 'polypeptide(L)'
;KAKSLHSHKNVQYVTGDATKKTIENKFDVVVLSNVLEHIEHRVSFLKDLISNTKASTFLIRVPSFDRDWRVPLKKELGIEWRLDVTHEIEYTVDIFLSELSSSGMEAIHLESKWGEIWSVCKPC
;
A
#
# COMPACT_ATOMS: atom_id res chain seq x y z
N LYS A 1 10.38 -18.43 7.81
CA LYS A 1 9.13 -18.95 8.40
C LYS A 1 8.04 -19.14 7.33
N ALA A 2 7.70 -18.13 6.49
CA ALA A 2 6.68 -18.28 5.44
C ALA A 2 6.99 -19.43 4.47
N LYS A 3 8.22 -19.51 3.96
CA LYS A 3 8.67 -20.55 3.02
C LYS A 3 8.55 -21.98 3.58
N SER A 4 8.74 -22.17 4.88
CA SER A 4 8.61 -23.48 5.53
C SER A 4 7.17 -23.90 5.80
N LEU A 5 6.23 -22.93 5.87
CA LEU A 5 4.83 -23.18 6.17
C LEU A 5 3.95 -23.26 4.92
N HIS A 6 4.33 -22.56 3.85
CA HIS A 6 3.51 -22.39 2.64
C HIS A 6 4.37 -22.54 1.38
N SER A 7 4.80 -23.75 1.09
CA SER A 7 5.57 -24.05 -0.13
C SER A 7 4.62 -24.42 -1.28
N HIS A 8 4.79 -23.78 -2.44
CA HIS A 8 4.08 -24.13 -3.68
C HIS A 8 5.02 -23.93 -4.88
N LYS A 9 4.92 -24.79 -5.88
CA LYS A 9 5.82 -24.77 -7.06
C LYS A 9 5.80 -23.44 -7.84
N ASN A 10 4.70 -22.72 -7.79
CA ASN A 10 4.51 -21.43 -8.51
C ASN A 10 4.78 -20.21 -7.61
N VAL A 11 5.32 -20.40 -6.39
CA VAL A 11 5.58 -19.31 -5.45
C VAL A 11 7.06 -19.21 -5.17
N GLN A 12 7.62 -18.04 -5.39
CA GLN A 12 9.01 -17.71 -5.03
C GLN A 12 9.00 -16.72 -3.86
N TYR A 13 9.69 -17.09 -2.77
CA TYR A 13 9.88 -16.21 -1.62
C TYR A 13 11.23 -15.52 -1.71
N VAL A 14 11.22 -14.22 -1.63
CA VAL A 14 12.43 -13.38 -1.60
C VAL A 14 12.47 -12.64 -0.27
N THR A 15 13.58 -12.71 0.44
CA THR A 15 13.80 -11.99 1.69
C THR A 15 14.53 -10.68 1.40
N GLY A 16 14.05 -9.58 1.97
CA GLY A 16 14.68 -8.27 1.83
C GLY A 16 13.76 -7.15 2.30
N ASP A 17 14.32 -5.96 2.37
CA ASP A 17 13.59 -4.72 2.58
C ASP A 17 13.19 -4.16 1.21
N ALA A 18 11.89 -4.16 0.91
CA ALA A 18 11.37 -3.73 -0.39
C ALA A 18 11.60 -2.22 -0.66
N THR A 19 11.88 -1.43 0.38
CA THR A 19 12.21 0.01 0.24
C THR A 19 13.65 0.25 -0.17
N LYS A 20 14.52 -0.75 0.01
CA LYS A 20 15.98 -0.64 -0.25
C LYS A 20 16.44 -1.55 -1.38
N LYS A 21 15.69 -2.61 -1.65
CA LYS A 21 16.06 -3.60 -2.66
C LYS A 21 15.32 -3.31 -3.95
N THR A 22 16.06 -3.02 -4.99
CA THR A 22 15.51 -2.91 -6.33
C THR A 22 15.00 -4.28 -6.79
N ILE A 23 13.70 -4.37 -7.07
CA ILE A 23 13.06 -5.55 -7.65
C ILE A 23 13.12 -5.35 -9.17
N GLU A 24 14.19 -5.84 -9.81
CA GLU A 24 14.44 -5.67 -11.25
C GLU A 24 13.83 -6.80 -12.09
N ASN A 25 12.59 -7.15 -11.84
CA ASN A 25 11.87 -8.15 -12.63
C ASN A 25 10.61 -7.52 -13.24
N LYS A 26 10.28 -7.94 -14.44
CA LYS A 26 9.00 -7.59 -15.06
C LYS A 26 7.88 -8.42 -14.45
N PHE A 27 6.83 -7.75 -14.04
CA PHE A 27 5.61 -8.39 -13.54
C PHE A 27 4.39 -7.82 -14.27
N ASP A 28 3.35 -8.60 -14.42
CA ASP A 28 2.08 -8.13 -14.97
C ASP A 28 1.30 -7.36 -13.92
N VAL A 29 1.33 -7.84 -12.68
CA VAL A 29 0.58 -7.30 -11.54
C VAL A 29 1.47 -7.18 -10.31
N VAL A 30 1.36 -6.07 -9.60
CA VAL A 30 1.91 -5.86 -8.25
C VAL A 30 0.76 -5.79 -7.25
N VAL A 31 0.87 -6.50 -6.13
CA VAL A 31 -0.12 -6.49 -5.06
C VAL A 31 0.49 -5.89 -3.80
N LEU A 32 -0.11 -4.80 -3.30
CA LEU A 32 0.24 -4.15 -2.05
C LEU A 32 -0.96 -4.22 -1.10
N SER A 33 -0.95 -5.18 -0.21
CA SER A 33 -2.04 -5.39 0.75
C SER A 33 -1.56 -5.09 2.15
N ASN A 34 -2.02 -3.99 2.73
CA ASN A 34 -1.58 -3.46 4.03
C ASN A 34 -0.04 -3.30 4.07
N VAL A 35 0.47 -2.50 3.15
CA VAL A 35 1.90 -2.21 3.01
C VAL A 35 2.17 -0.72 3.06
N LEU A 36 1.42 0.09 2.31
CA LEU A 36 1.72 1.51 2.14
C LEU A 36 1.62 2.32 3.43
N GLU A 37 0.72 1.95 4.34
CA GLU A 37 0.57 2.58 5.64
C GLU A 37 1.81 2.50 6.53
N HIS A 38 2.72 1.56 6.24
CA HIS A 38 3.98 1.36 6.96
C HIS A 38 5.20 1.97 6.26
N ILE A 39 5.01 2.60 5.10
CA ILE A 39 6.10 3.18 4.30
C ILE A 39 6.19 4.69 4.55
N GLU A 40 7.33 5.18 4.98
CA GLU A 40 7.56 6.62 5.22
C GLU A 40 7.53 7.42 3.92
N HIS A 41 8.28 6.98 2.90
CA HIS A 41 8.42 7.67 1.61
C HIS A 41 7.59 7.02 0.50
N ARG A 42 6.27 6.94 0.67
CA ARG A 42 5.32 6.19 -0.17
C ARG A 42 5.35 6.57 -1.64
N VAL A 43 5.36 7.86 -1.94
CA VAL A 43 5.36 8.35 -3.34
C VAL A 43 6.63 7.90 -4.08
N SER A 44 7.81 7.99 -3.47
CA SER A 44 9.04 7.52 -4.10
C SER A 44 9.05 5.99 -4.22
N PHE A 45 8.59 5.28 -3.20
CA PHE A 45 8.45 3.82 -3.23
C PHE A 45 7.56 3.34 -4.40
N LEU A 46 6.42 3.99 -4.61
CA LEU A 46 5.52 3.68 -5.74
C LEU A 46 6.18 3.99 -7.10
N LYS A 47 6.89 5.13 -7.22
CA LYS A 47 7.65 5.45 -8.44
C LYS A 47 8.71 4.40 -8.76
N ASP A 48 9.43 3.95 -7.75
CA ASP A 48 10.46 2.92 -7.90
C ASP A 48 9.84 1.58 -8.31
N LEU A 49 8.71 1.20 -7.70
CA LEU A 49 7.99 -0.01 -8.11
C LEU A 49 7.53 0.05 -9.56
N ILE A 50 6.93 1.15 -10.01
CA ILE A 50 6.52 1.34 -11.40
C ILE A 50 7.73 1.19 -12.33
N SER A 51 8.80 1.90 -12.01
CA SER A 51 10.02 1.93 -12.83
C SER A 51 10.70 0.57 -12.94
N ASN A 52 10.78 -0.15 -11.83
CA ASN A 52 11.56 -1.38 -11.73
C ASN A 52 10.77 -2.63 -12.15
N THR A 53 9.47 -2.67 -11.85
CA THR A 53 8.64 -3.85 -12.16
C THR A 53 8.03 -3.81 -13.55
N LYS A 54 7.87 -2.61 -14.13
CA LYS A 54 7.15 -2.40 -15.41
C LYS A 54 5.74 -3.00 -15.41
N ALA A 55 5.15 -3.19 -14.23
CA ALA A 55 3.81 -3.75 -14.11
C ALA A 55 2.77 -2.78 -14.66
N SER A 56 1.79 -3.34 -15.36
CA SER A 56 0.67 -2.58 -15.93
C SER A 56 -0.48 -2.39 -14.94
N THR A 57 -0.52 -3.19 -13.89
CA THR A 57 -1.62 -3.21 -12.91
C THR A 57 -1.08 -3.29 -11.49
N PHE A 58 -1.66 -2.48 -10.62
CA PHE A 58 -1.38 -2.49 -9.18
C PHE A 58 -2.69 -2.69 -8.42
N LEU A 59 -2.71 -3.72 -7.57
CA LEU A 59 -3.82 -3.96 -6.65
C LEU A 59 -3.39 -3.47 -5.29
N ILE A 60 -4.04 -2.42 -4.79
CA ILE A 60 -3.64 -1.75 -3.55
C ILE A 60 -4.80 -1.79 -2.56
N ARG A 61 -4.51 -2.23 -1.34
CA ARG A 61 -5.41 -2.20 -0.21
C ARG A 61 -4.73 -1.54 0.98
N VAL A 62 -5.39 -0.56 1.58
CA VAL A 62 -4.92 0.17 2.76
C VAL A 62 -6.05 0.36 3.77
N PRO A 63 -5.76 0.43 5.08
CA PRO A 63 -6.78 0.74 6.07
C PRO A 63 -7.28 2.18 5.92
N SER A 64 -8.59 2.37 6.12
CA SER A 64 -9.23 3.68 6.08
C SER A 64 -9.14 4.37 7.45
N PHE A 65 -8.92 5.68 7.46
CA PHE A 65 -8.87 6.51 8.67
C PHE A 65 -10.13 6.40 9.54
N ASP A 66 -11.28 6.24 8.92
CA ASP A 66 -12.60 6.16 9.56
C ASP A 66 -13.07 4.72 9.81
N ARG A 67 -12.18 3.73 9.64
CA ARG A 67 -12.51 2.30 9.89
C ARG A 67 -12.94 2.04 11.34
N ASP A 68 -12.49 2.87 12.27
CA ASP A 68 -12.84 2.84 13.67
C ASP A 68 -13.08 4.28 14.14
N TRP A 69 -14.28 4.56 14.64
CA TRP A 69 -14.67 5.90 15.12
C TRP A 69 -13.74 6.48 16.19
N ARG A 70 -13.00 5.63 16.90
CA ARG A 70 -12.02 6.05 17.91
C ARG A 70 -10.79 6.73 17.29
N VAL A 71 -10.44 6.42 16.04
CA VAL A 71 -9.29 7.02 15.36
C VAL A 71 -9.47 8.54 15.20
N PRO A 72 -10.54 9.04 14.54
CA PRO A 72 -10.78 10.47 14.47
C PRO A 72 -10.96 11.11 15.85
N LEU A 73 -11.69 10.48 16.77
CA LEU A 73 -11.87 11.02 18.13
C LEU A 73 -10.53 11.17 18.88
N LYS A 74 -9.67 10.17 18.85
CA LYS A 74 -8.35 10.25 19.49
C LYS A 74 -7.47 11.33 18.87
N LYS A 75 -7.56 11.51 17.55
CA LYS A 75 -6.83 12.54 16.83
C LYS A 75 -7.28 13.94 17.26
N GLU A 76 -8.58 14.18 17.41
CA GLU A 76 -9.12 15.44 17.93
C GLU A 76 -8.67 15.71 19.38
N LEU A 77 -8.55 14.67 20.20
CA LEU A 77 -8.06 14.77 21.58
C LEU A 77 -6.54 14.96 21.68
N GLY A 78 -5.79 14.90 20.57
CA GLY A 78 -4.35 15.08 20.56
C GLY A 78 -3.56 13.93 21.23
N ILE A 79 -4.14 12.73 21.30
CA ILE A 79 -3.49 11.53 21.84
C ILE A 79 -3.12 10.56 20.70
N GLU A 80 -2.35 9.49 21.03
CA GLU A 80 -2.00 8.47 20.02
C GLU A 80 -3.28 7.88 19.41
N TRP A 81 -3.47 8.13 18.13
CA TRP A 81 -4.70 7.87 17.40
C TRP A 81 -4.56 6.78 16.34
N ARG A 82 -3.33 6.43 15.94
CA ARG A 82 -3.10 5.39 14.93
C ARG A 82 -3.58 4.03 15.45
N LEU A 83 -4.08 3.22 14.54
CA LEU A 83 -4.53 1.86 14.86
C LEU A 83 -3.37 0.94 15.19
N ASP A 84 -2.25 1.15 14.53
CA ASP A 84 -0.98 0.49 14.80
C ASP A 84 0.12 1.56 14.91
N VAL A 85 0.97 1.46 15.91
CA VAL A 85 2.09 2.41 16.14
C VAL A 85 3.11 2.41 14.99
N THR A 86 3.11 1.36 14.16
CA THR A 86 3.97 1.25 12.98
C THR A 86 3.36 1.89 11.73
N HIS A 87 2.12 2.39 11.79
CA HIS A 87 1.54 3.14 10.70
C HIS A 87 2.17 4.53 10.61
N GLU A 88 2.67 4.88 9.46
CA GLU A 88 3.12 6.24 9.13
C GLU A 88 1.93 7.14 8.76
N ILE A 89 0.83 6.53 8.34
CA ILE A 89 -0.40 7.21 7.93
C ILE A 89 -1.64 6.33 8.16
N GLU A 90 -2.77 7.00 8.45
CA GLU A 90 -4.10 6.42 8.31
C GLU A 90 -4.79 7.11 7.13
N TYR A 91 -5.15 6.33 6.12
CA TYR A 91 -5.59 6.88 4.83
C TYR A 91 -7.02 7.41 4.83
N THR A 92 -7.20 8.60 4.26
CA THR A 92 -8.47 8.99 3.65
C THR A 92 -8.42 8.73 2.15
N VAL A 93 -9.58 8.65 1.49
CA VAL A 93 -9.63 8.48 0.02
C VAL A 93 -8.89 9.60 -0.70
N ASP A 94 -9.04 10.86 -0.24
CA ASP A 94 -8.39 12.02 -0.86
C ASP A 94 -6.86 11.96 -0.76
N ILE A 95 -6.32 11.59 0.40
CA ILE A 95 -4.88 11.41 0.59
C ILE A 95 -4.38 10.28 -0.32
N PHE A 96 -5.09 9.15 -0.35
CA PHE A 96 -4.73 8.01 -1.18
C PHE A 96 -4.66 8.39 -2.67
N LEU A 97 -5.69 9.04 -3.20
CA LEU A 97 -5.73 9.50 -4.59
C LEU A 97 -4.64 10.53 -4.90
N SER A 98 -4.37 11.46 -3.98
CA SER A 98 -3.30 12.45 -4.12
C SER A 98 -1.91 11.80 -4.20
N GLU A 99 -1.62 10.79 -3.36
CA GLU A 99 -0.36 10.07 -3.40
C GLU A 99 -0.21 9.22 -4.68
N LEU A 100 -1.29 8.57 -5.15
CA LEU A 100 -1.29 7.87 -6.44
C LEU A 100 -0.94 8.82 -7.58
N SER A 101 -1.64 9.95 -7.69
CA SER A 101 -1.38 10.95 -8.72
C SER A 101 0.07 11.47 -8.67
N SER A 102 0.58 11.77 -7.47
CA SER A 102 1.95 12.22 -7.26
C SER A 102 3.00 11.17 -7.62
N SER A 103 2.63 9.89 -7.60
CA SER A 103 3.50 8.78 -7.99
C SER A 103 3.44 8.43 -9.48
N GLY A 104 2.56 9.06 -10.25
CA GLY A 104 2.34 8.75 -11.67
C GLY A 104 1.42 7.55 -11.87
N MET A 105 0.47 7.37 -10.97
CA MET A 105 -0.58 6.36 -11.04
C MET A 105 -1.97 6.99 -11.06
N GLU A 106 -2.93 6.28 -11.64
CA GLU A 106 -4.35 6.57 -11.50
C GLU A 106 -5.12 5.33 -11.01
N ALA A 107 -6.14 5.56 -10.20
CA ALA A 107 -7.08 4.52 -9.81
C ALA A 107 -8.13 4.34 -10.93
N ILE A 108 -8.18 3.15 -11.54
CA ILE A 108 -9.21 2.79 -12.52
C ILE A 108 -10.43 2.15 -11.86
N HIS A 109 -10.28 1.69 -10.64
CA HIS A 109 -11.35 1.23 -9.77
C HIS A 109 -11.00 1.53 -8.33
N LEU A 110 -11.96 1.99 -7.53
CA LEU A 110 -11.79 2.27 -6.11
C LEU A 110 -13.09 1.95 -5.37
N GLU A 111 -12.96 1.22 -4.27
CA GLU A 111 -14.02 0.99 -3.31
C GLU A 111 -13.51 1.29 -1.90
N SER A 112 -14.33 1.99 -1.11
CA SER A 112 -14.12 2.13 0.33
C SER A 112 -15.20 1.33 1.05
N LYS A 113 -14.79 0.19 1.64
CA LYS A 113 -15.69 -0.70 2.37
C LYS A 113 -14.96 -1.53 3.41
N TRP A 114 -15.70 -1.95 4.43
CA TRP A 114 -15.18 -2.76 5.54
C TRP A 114 -14.00 -2.11 6.27
N GLY A 115 -13.98 -0.76 6.30
CA GLY A 115 -12.91 -0.01 6.93
C GLY A 115 -11.59 0.00 6.15
N GLU A 116 -11.63 -0.26 4.86
CA GLU A 116 -10.45 -0.28 3.99
C GLU A 116 -10.74 0.35 2.63
N ILE A 117 -9.71 0.88 2.00
CA ILE A 117 -9.71 1.37 0.62
C ILE A 117 -9.11 0.29 -0.26
N TRP A 118 -9.87 -0.17 -1.24
CA TRP A 118 -9.50 -1.17 -2.24
C TRP A 118 -9.37 -0.49 -3.60
N SER A 119 -8.29 -0.69 -4.28
CA SER A 119 -8.09 -0.02 -5.56
C SER A 119 -7.38 -0.91 -6.58
N VAL A 120 -7.81 -0.76 -7.83
CA VAL A 120 -7.06 -1.21 -9.02
C VAL A 120 -6.46 0.02 -9.65
N CYS A 121 -5.15 0.08 -9.75
CA CYS A 121 -4.41 1.22 -10.28
C CYS A 121 -3.58 0.82 -11.49
N LYS A 122 -3.27 1.80 -12.32
CA LYS A 122 -2.32 1.67 -13.44
C LYS A 122 -1.37 2.87 -13.47
N PRO A 123 -0.16 2.72 -13.99
CA PRO A 123 0.68 3.86 -14.34
C PRO A 123 0.02 4.75 -15.40
N CYS A 124 0.20 6.06 -15.26
CA CYS A 124 -0.25 7.04 -16.24
C CYS A 124 0.62 7.03 -17.51
#